data_eba7007de228766b16324901e2fd805e
#
_entry.id   eba7007de228766b16324901e2fd805e
#
_cell.length_a   1.000
_cell.length_b   1.000
_cell.length_c   1.000
_cell.angle_alpha   90.00
_cell.angle_beta   90.00
_cell.angle_gamma   90.00
#
_symmetry.space_group_name_H-M   'P 1'
#
loop_
_entity.id
_entity.type
_entity.pdbx_description
1 polymer ?
#
loop_
_entity_poly.entity_id
_entity_poly.type
_entity_poly.pdbx_seq_one_letter_code
_entity_poly.pdbx_strand_id
1 'polypeptide(L)'
;SAFLAMFMVFGVAYSFGEFFGPMADEFGTDRSETALFFALTTFAYFALGIVTGRIADRHGPRRVVAFGATAMTIGLLLTAEIESIQVGYLTYGLGVGFGVACCYVPMVAAVGGWFEAKRTLALGLAVAGIGTGTLVMVPLVEWVIDNQGWRDAYRLLAIMTAVLLTVAAIGAHRPPTSAASPEPIREAIRGRVDFWILYVSSILISITLFTPFVFLADYIDTVGGTGSAAVLLGLIGMSSIAGRLGFGAVAACIGITGLYQLSFLVLSLSVLV
;
A
#
# COMPACT_ATOMS: atom_id res chain seq x y z
N SER A 1 -2.78 11.04 11.68
CA SER A 1 -1.52 10.91 10.90
C SER A 1 -1.43 9.54 10.19
N ALA A 2 -1.52 8.40 10.92
CA ALA A 2 -1.37 7.07 10.30
C ALA A 2 -2.40 6.81 9.19
N PHE A 3 -3.68 7.06 9.44
CA PHE A 3 -4.72 6.97 8.42
C PHE A 3 -4.37 7.77 7.15
N LEU A 4 -3.93 9.02 7.32
CA LEU A 4 -3.59 9.90 6.20
C LEU A 4 -2.37 9.40 5.41
N ALA A 5 -1.36 8.87 6.12
CA ALA A 5 -0.21 8.25 5.48
C ALA A 5 -0.62 7.02 4.65
N MET A 6 -1.43 6.12 5.24
CA MET A 6 -1.94 4.93 4.54
C MET A 6 -2.82 5.30 3.34
N PHE A 7 -3.70 6.30 3.53
CA PHE A 7 -4.55 6.84 2.46
C PHE A 7 -3.71 7.27 1.25
N MET A 8 -2.66 8.06 1.49
CA MET A 8 -1.88 8.62 0.40
C MET A 8 -0.99 7.57 -0.28
N VAL A 9 -0.18 6.83 0.49
CA VAL A 9 0.81 5.92 -0.12
C VAL A 9 0.14 4.76 -0.85
N PHE A 10 -0.94 4.20 -0.31
CA PHE A 10 -1.66 3.11 -0.97
C PHE A 10 -2.66 3.61 -2.02
N GLY A 11 -3.21 4.81 -1.85
CA GLY A 11 -3.98 5.46 -2.89
C GLY A 11 -3.17 5.61 -4.17
N VAL A 12 -1.92 6.08 -4.07
CA VAL A 12 -1.00 6.16 -5.21
C VAL A 12 -0.64 4.77 -5.74
N ALA A 13 -0.23 3.85 -4.87
CA ALA A 13 0.22 2.54 -5.30
C ALA A 13 -0.88 1.74 -6.02
N TYR A 14 -2.12 1.80 -5.53
CA TYR A 14 -3.25 1.04 -6.10
C TYR A 14 -3.95 1.74 -7.26
N SER A 15 -3.64 3.02 -7.52
CA SER A 15 -4.05 3.70 -8.75
C SER A 15 -3.19 3.33 -9.96
N PHE A 16 -2.13 2.54 -9.78
CA PHE A 16 -1.21 2.18 -10.87
C PHE A 16 -1.94 1.50 -12.04
N GLY A 17 -2.98 0.73 -11.77
CA GLY A 17 -3.79 0.07 -12.80
C GLY A 17 -4.31 1.03 -13.89
N GLU A 18 -4.67 2.26 -13.52
CA GLU A 18 -5.17 3.27 -14.46
C GLU A 18 -4.06 3.84 -15.37
N PHE A 19 -2.82 3.80 -14.92
CA PHE A 19 -1.67 4.21 -15.73
C PHE A 19 -1.18 3.13 -16.69
N PHE A 20 -1.60 1.88 -16.47
CA PHE A 20 -1.08 0.72 -17.19
C PHE A 20 -1.26 0.83 -18.69
N GLY A 21 -2.49 1.07 -19.17
CA GLY A 21 -2.82 1.22 -20.59
C GLY A 21 -2.11 2.41 -21.22
N PRO A 22 -2.32 3.64 -20.73
CA PRO A 22 -1.71 4.85 -21.31
C PRO A 22 -0.18 4.80 -21.39
N MET A 23 0.49 4.19 -20.41
CA MET A 23 1.95 4.05 -20.43
C MET A 23 2.40 2.96 -21.42
N ALA A 24 1.70 1.83 -21.49
CA ALA A 24 2.00 0.76 -22.43
C ALA A 24 1.89 1.24 -23.87
N ASP A 25 0.84 2.00 -24.18
CA ASP A 25 0.59 2.57 -25.51
C ASP A 25 1.65 3.58 -25.91
N GLU A 26 2.04 4.48 -25.01
CA GLU A 26 3.01 5.52 -25.31
C GLU A 26 4.43 4.98 -25.52
N PHE A 27 4.84 4.02 -24.68
CA PHE A 27 6.19 3.45 -24.75
C PHE A 27 6.29 2.21 -25.64
N GLY A 28 5.17 1.74 -26.20
CA GLY A 28 5.12 0.55 -27.06
C GLY A 28 5.60 -0.72 -26.31
N THR A 29 5.29 -0.81 -25.02
CA THR A 29 5.76 -1.90 -24.15
C THR A 29 4.71 -2.99 -24.00
N ASP A 30 5.17 -4.21 -23.71
CA ASP A 30 4.27 -5.31 -23.43
C ASP A 30 3.70 -5.25 -22.00
N ARG A 31 2.72 -6.13 -21.73
CA ARG A 31 2.07 -6.24 -20.41
C ARG A 31 3.06 -6.57 -19.29
N SER A 32 4.07 -7.39 -19.57
CA SER A 32 5.06 -7.80 -18.58
C SER A 32 5.97 -6.65 -18.20
N GLU A 33 6.42 -5.88 -19.18
CA GLU A 33 7.26 -4.70 -18.96
C GLU A 33 6.52 -3.63 -18.16
N THR A 34 5.27 -3.35 -18.49
CA THR A 34 4.47 -2.38 -17.73
C THR A 34 4.17 -2.86 -16.31
N ALA A 35 3.81 -4.14 -16.12
CA ALA A 35 3.57 -4.72 -14.79
C ALA A 35 4.80 -4.69 -13.89
N LEU A 36 6.01 -4.63 -14.46
CA LEU A 36 7.26 -4.57 -13.71
C LEU A 36 7.35 -3.31 -12.82
N PHE A 37 6.71 -2.21 -13.18
CA PHE A 37 6.59 -1.03 -12.29
C PHE A 37 6.02 -1.40 -10.93
N PHE A 38 4.85 -2.04 -10.94
CA PHE A 38 4.16 -2.41 -9.71
C PHE A 38 4.92 -3.49 -8.94
N ALA A 39 5.51 -4.44 -9.65
CA ALA A 39 6.34 -5.49 -9.06
C ALA A 39 7.55 -4.91 -8.33
N LEU A 40 8.28 -3.98 -8.96
CA LEU A 40 9.42 -3.29 -8.35
C LEU A 40 8.99 -2.43 -7.15
N THR A 41 7.88 -1.70 -7.27
CA THR A 41 7.31 -0.92 -6.16
C THR A 41 7.01 -1.82 -4.97
N THR A 42 6.32 -2.93 -5.20
CA THR A 42 5.94 -3.90 -4.17
C THR A 42 7.17 -4.54 -3.52
N PHE A 43 8.12 -4.97 -4.32
CA PHE A 43 9.39 -5.50 -3.83
C PHE A 43 10.15 -4.47 -2.98
N ALA A 44 10.26 -3.23 -3.48
CA ALA A 44 10.96 -2.17 -2.79
C ALA A 44 10.34 -1.87 -1.42
N TYR A 45 9.02 -1.71 -1.33
CA TYR A 45 8.43 -1.37 -0.04
C TYR A 45 8.49 -2.51 0.98
N PHE A 46 8.39 -3.76 0.58
CA PHE A 46 8.56 -4.89 1.50
C PHE A 46 10.01 -5.06 1.94
N ALA A 47 10.96 -5.01 0.99
CA ALA A 47 12.38 -5.16 1.30
C ALA A 47 12.89 -4.01 2.19
N LEU A 48 12.56 -2.77 1.83
CA LEU A 48 12.99 -1.58 2.55
C LEU A 48 12.21 -1.36 3.86
N GLY A 49 11.00 -1.92 3.99
CA GLY A 49 10.18 -1.83 5.21
C GLY A 49 10.90 -2.32 6.46
N ILE A 50 11.75 -3.36 6.33
CA ILE A 50 12.57 -3.88 7.43
C ILE A 50 13.60 -2.84 7.89
N VAL A 51 14.20 -2.13 6.94
CA VAL A 51 15.22 -1.11 7.22
C VAL A 51 14.57 0.15 7.79
N THR A 52 13.50 0.63 7.14
CA THR A 52 12.79 1.85 7.56
C THR A 52 12.14 1.70 8.93
N GLY A 53 11.63 0.50 9.26
CA GLY A 53 11.15 0.18 10.61
C GLY A 53 12.23 0.36 11.66
N ARG A 54 13.42 -0.23 11.47
CA ARG A 54 14.57 -0.08 12.39
C ARG A 54 15.05 1.37 12.52
N ILE A 55 15.04 2.12 11.42
CA ILE A 55 15.40 3.54 11.44
C ILE A 55 14.36 4.33 12.24
N ALA A 56 13.08 4.01 12.08
CA ALA A 56 11.99 4.66 12.82
C ALA A 56 12.06 4.38 14.33
N ASP A 57 12.44 3.17 14.72
CA ASP A 57 12.65 2.82 16.14
C ASP A 57 13.77 3.67 16.77
N ARG A 58 14.84 3.93 16.03
CA ARG A 58 15.99 4.71 16.49
C ARG A 58 15.75 6.22 16.45
N HIS A 59 15.25 6.73 15.33
CA HIS A 59 15.18 8.17 15.05
C HIS A 59 13.78 8.77 15.16
N GLY A 60 12.77 7.92 15.42
CA GLY A 60 11.35 8.28 15.47
C GLY A 60 10.65 8.25 14.11
N PRO A 61 9.34 7.96 14.09
CA PRO A 61 8.57 7.80 12.86
C PRO A 61 8.49 9.10 12.04
N ARG A 62 8.42 10.27 12.69
CA ARG A 62 8.29 11.57 12.03
C ARG A 62 9.36 11.83 10.95
N ARG A 63 10.64 11.56 11.28
CA ARG A 63 11.75 11.79 10.34
C ARG A 63 11.69 10.83 9.16
N VAL A 64 11.36 9.57 9.42
CA VAL A 64 11.27 8.54 8.39
C VAL A 64 10.11 8.83 7.44
N VAL A 65 8.93 9.19 7.96
CA VAL A 65 7.77 9.58 7.15
C VAL A 65 8.06 10.83 6.32
N ALA A 66 8.71 11.85 6.90
CA ALA A 66 9.09 13.06 6.16
C ALA A 66 10.06 12.76 5.01
N PHE A 67 11.04 11.88 5.25
CA PHE A 67 11.98 11.46 4.22
C PHE A 67 11.29 10.65 3.12
N GLY A 68 10.38 9.74 3.51
CA GLY A 68 9.54 9.00 2.57
C GLY A 68 8.63 9.90 1.73
N ALA A 69 8.04 10.94 2.35
CA ALA A 69 7.23 11.93 1.66
C ALA A 69 8.03 12.66 0.57
N THR A 70 9.24 13.12 0.91
CA THR A 70 10.13 13.79 -0.05
C THR A 70 10.53 12.87 -1.20
N ALA A 71 10.95 11.64 -0.89
CA ALA A 71 11.38 10.67 -1.91
C ALA A 71 10.23 10.30 -2.85
N MET A 72 9.02 10.04 -2.31
CA MET A 72 7.85 9.69 -3.10
C MET A 72 7.39 10.86 -3.98
N THR A 73 7.40 12.09 -3.45
CA THR A 73 7.06 13.29 -4.23
C THR A 73 8.02 13.48 -5.40
N ILE A 74 9.32 13.37 -5.14
CA ILE A 74 10.35 13.48 -6.21
C ILE A 74 10.19 12.34 -7.21
N GLY A 75 9.98 11.10 -6.74
CA GLY A 75 9.75 9.95 -7.59
C GLY A 75 8.58 10.14 -8.54
N LEU A 76 7.43 10.63 -8.04
CA LEU A 76 6.24 10.91 -8.86
C LEU A 76 6.46 12.05 -9.85
N LEU A 77 7.13 13.15 -9.45
CA LEU A 77 7.46 14.24 -10.36
C LEU A 77 8.39 13.78 -11.48
N LEU A 78 9.42 13.02 -11.14
CA LEU A 78 10.32 12.46 -12.16
C LEU A 78 9.61 11.47 -13.07
N THR A 79 8.67 10.67 -12.54
CA THR A 79 7.87 9.75 -13.35
C THR A 79 6.98 10.49 -14.35
N ALA A 80 6.48 11.67 -14.00
CA ALA A 80 5.71 12.50 -14.95
C ALA A 80 6.52 12.98 -16.18
N GLU A 81 7.84 13.01 -16.07
CA GLU A 81 8.75 13.53 -17.10
C GLU A 81 9.57 12.42 -17.82
N ILE A 82 9.25 11.14 -17.61
CA ILE A 82 9.99 10.05 -18.24
C ILE A 82 9.80 10.00 -19.76
N GLU A 83 10.88 9.71 -20.47
CA GLU A 83 10.91 9.47 -21.91
C GLU A 83 11.10 7.98 -22.26
N SER A 84 11.39 7.15 -21.26
CA SER A 84 11.55 5.71 -21.42
C SER A 84 11.06 4.93 -20.20
N ILE A 85 10.54 3.75 -20.43
CA ILE A 85 9.97 2.91 -19.38
C ILE A 85 11.01 2.50 -18.35
N GLN A 86 12.27 2.30 -18.74
CA GLN A 86 13.35 1.88 -17.84
C GLN A 86 13.64 2.93 -16.77
N VAL A 87 13.56 4.22 -17.12
CA VAL A 87 13.70 5.31 -16.15
C VAL A 87 12.53 5.30 -15.18
N GLY A 88 11.32 4.99 -15.65
CA GLY A 88 10.14 4.85 -14.82
C GLY A 88 10.25 3.75 -13.76
N TYR A 89 10.94 2.64 -14.04
CA TYR A 89 11.21 1.60 -13.04
C TYR A 89 11.98 2.15 -11.83
N LEU A 90 12.91 3.06 -12.05
CA LEU A 90 13.67 3.68 -10.97
C LEU A 90 12.86 4.78 -10.27
N THR A 91 12.23 5.66 -11.03
CA THR A 91 11.54 6.83 -10.48
C THR A 91 10.27 6.44 -9.73
N TYR A 92 9.40 5.64 -10.33
CA TYR A 92 8.20 5.14 -9.69
C TYR A 92 8.50 3.93 -8.79
N GLY A 93 9.13 2.88 -9.33
CA GLY A 93 9.35 1.63 -8.62
C GLY A 93 10.10 1.85 -7.30
N LEU A 94 11.24 2.54 -7.33
CA LEU A 94 11.98 2.84 -6.12
C LEU A 94 11.43 4.06 -5.36
N GLY A 95 11.03 5.13 -6.05
CA GLY A 95 10.54 6.35 -5.40
C GLY A 95 9.24 6.11 -4.61
N VAL A 96 8.22 5.54 -5.26
CA VAL A 96 6.95 5.20 -4.60
C VAL A 96 7.15 4.06 -3.61
N GLY A 97 7.86 2.98 -3.99
CA GLY A 97 8.12 1.85 -3.11
C GLY A 97 8.85 2.24 -1.82
N PHE A 98 9.85 3.13 -1.91
CA PHE A 98 10.53 3.68 -0.75
C PHE A 98 9.61 4.57 0.11
N GLY A 99 8.78 5.39 -0.52
CA GLY A 99 7.77 6.21 0.17
C GLY A 99 6.81 5.36 0.99
N VAL A 100 6.27 4.28 0.38
CA VAL A 100 5.40 3.31 1.08
C VAL A 100 6.14 2.65 2.25
N ALA A 101 7.39 2.19 2.05
CA ALA A 101 8.21 1.58 3.09
C ALA A 101 8.41 2.50 4.30
N CYS A 102 8.66 3.80 4.05
CA CYS A 102 8.85 4.80 5.08
C CYS A 102 7.56 5.17 5.85
N CYS A 103 6.41 4.97 5.23
CA CYS A 103 5.13 5.34 5.85
C CYS A 103 4.41 4.13 6.47
N TYR A 104 4.36 2.99 5.81
CA TYR A 104 3.56 1.85 6.23
C TYR A 104 4.06 1.24 7.55
N VAL A 105 5.24 0.65 7.53
CA VAL A 105 5.79 -0.09 8.69
C VAL A 105 5.95 0.81 9.92
N PRO A 106 6.59 2.01 9.82
CA PRO A 106 6.74 2.90 10.97
C PRO A 106 5.42 3.39 11.56
N MET A 107 4.41 3.68 10.73
CA MET A 107 3.14 4.20 11.23
C MET A 107 2.28 3.11 11.87
N VAL A 108 2.29 1.88 11.35
CA VAL A 108 1.62 0.72 11.99
C VAL A 108 2.26 0.44 13.35
N ALA A 109 3.59 0.42 13.42
CA ALA A 109 4.31 0.23 14.69
C ALA A 109 4.00 1.34 15.70
N ALA A 110 4.00 2.61 15.25
CA ALA A 110 3.67 3.75 16.11
C ALA A 110 2.25 3.66 16.69
N VAL A 111 1.23 3.36 15.85
CA VAL A 111 -0.15 3.17 16.32
C VAL A 111 -0.24 2.04 17.33
N GLY A 112 0.42 0.91 17.05
CA GLY A 112 0.46 -0.23 17.96
C GLY A 112 1.10 0.07 19.33
N GLY A 113 2.04 1.01 19.39
CA GLY A 113 2.68 1.45 20.62
C GLY A 113 1.92 2.55 21.39
N TRP A 114 1.07 3.35 20.70
CA TRP A 114 0.23 4.36 21.36
C TRP A 114 -1.03 3.78 21.99
N PHE A 115 -1.60 2.73 21.43
CA PHE A 115 -2.91 2.20 21.79
C PHE A 115 -2.81 0.75 22.28
N GLU A 116 -2.42 0.53 23.55
CA GLU A 116 -2.33 -0.82 24.12
C GLU A 116 -3.70 -1.46 24.33
N ALA A 117 -4.61 -0.77 25.03
CA ALA A 117 -5.92 -1.32 25.38
C ALA A 117 -6.88 -1.49 24.20
N LYS A 118 -6.79 -0.63 23.17
CA LYS A 118 -7.65 -0.64 21.97
C LYS A 118 -6.82 -0.80 20.68
N ARG A 119 -5.74 -1.56 20.75
CA ARG A 119 -4.76 -1.71 19.69
C ARG A 119 -5.38 -2.16 18.36
N THR A 120 -6.24 -3.16 18.39
CA THR A 120 -6.91 -3.71 17.20
C THR A 120 -7.77 -2.67 16.50
N LEU A 121 -8.58 -1.93 17.25
CA LEU A 121 -9.43 -0.88 16.71
C LEU A 121 -8.59 0.29 16.12
N ALA A 122 -7.56 0.71 16.83
CA ALA A 122 -6.68 1.78 16.39
C ALA A 122 -5.91 1.41 15.12
N LEU A 123 -5.41 0.17 15.04
CA LEU A 123 -4.80 -0.36 13.83
C LEU A 123 -5.80 -0.49 12.68
N GLY A 124 -7.02 -1.00 12.96
CA GLY A 124 -8.09 -1.08 11.97
C GLY A 124 -8.42 0.28 11.37
N LEU A 125 -8.57 1.32 12.22
CA LEU A 125 -8.83 2.69 11.77
C LEU A 125 -7.65 3.27 10.96
N ALA A 126 -6.42 3.05 11.41
CA ALA A 126 -5.24 3.51 10.68
C ALA A 126 -5.15 2.86 9.29
N VAL A 127 -5.31 1.55 9.23
CA VAL A 127 -5.20 0.76 8.00
C VAL A 127 -6.44 0.90 7.09
N ALA A 128 -7.59 1.36 7.62
CA ALA A 128 -8.75 1.74 6.80
C ALA A 128 -8.42 2.85 5.79
N GLY A 129 -7.38 3.66 6.08
CA GLY A 129 -6.81 4.62 5.15
C GLY A 129 -6.45 4.01 3.79
N ILE A 130 -5.99 2.75 3.76
CA ILE A 130 -5.67 2.03 2.50
C ILE A 130 -6.92 1.92 1.61
N GLY A 131 -8.01 1.38 2.15
CA GLY A 131 -9.26 1.22 1.40
C GLY A 131 -9.88 2.56 1.00
N THR A 132 -9.82 3.57 1.89
CA THR A 132 -10.30 4.92 1.58
C THR A 132 -9.43 5.57 0.50
N GLY A 133 -8.11 5.34 0.53
CA GLY A 133 -7.18 5.79 -0.50
C GLY A 133 -7.53 5.19 -1.87
N THR A 134 -7.74 3.89 -1.95
CA THR A 134 -8.17 3.21 -3.18
C THR A 134 -9.51 3.78 -3.68
N LEU A 135 -10.50 3.89 -2.80
CA LEU A 135 -11.84 4.37 -3.15
C LEU A 135 -11.84 5.78 -3.73
N VAL A 136 -10.96 6.66 -3.26
CA VAL A 136 -10.94 8.08 -3.64
C VAL A 136 -9.92 8.33 -4.76
N MET A 137 -8.72 7.75 -4.65
CA MET A 137 -7.61 8.08 -5.56
C MET A 137 -7.77 7.41 -6.92
N VAL A 138 -8.28 6.18 -6.99
CA VAL A 138 -8.39 5.48 -8.27
C VAL A 138 -9.35 6.21 -9.21
N PRO A 139 -10.60 6.55 -8.83
CA PRO A 139 -11.49 7.32 -9.71
C PRO A 139 -10.98 8.73 -10.00
N LEU A 140 -10.28 9.36 -9.04
CA LEU A 140 -9.68 10.68 -9.27
C LEU A 140 -8.60 10.61 -10.34
N VAL A 141 -7.74 9.61 -10.27
CA VAL A 141 -6.66 9.39 -11.24
C VAL A 141 -7.22 9.05 -12.61
N GLU A 142 -8.19 8.13 -12.71
CA GLU A 142 -8.92 7.83 -13.96
C GLU A 142 -9.43 9.11 -14.60
N TRP A 143 -10.18 9.93 -13.85
CA TRP A 143 -10.73 11.19 -14.34
C TRP A 143 -9.65 12.17 -14.83
N VAL A 144 -8.53 12.28 -14.14
CA VAL A 144 -7.43 13.17 -14.57
C VAL A 144 -6.74 12.62 -15.83
N ILE A 145 -6.52 11.32 -15.91
CA ILE A 145 -5.92 10.68 -17.08
C ILE A 145 -6.78 10.94 -18.33
N ASP A 146 -8.09 10.74 -18.22
CA ASP A 146 -9.04 10.94 -19.32
C ASP A 146 -9.10 12.37 -19.83
N ASN A 147 -8.93 13.36 -18.93
CA ASN A 147 -9.08 14.77 -19.29
C ASN A 147 -7.75 15.49 -19.57
N GLN A 148 -6.65 15.09 -18.95
CA GLN A 148 -5.39 15.82 -18.95
C GLN A 148 -4.17 14.92 -19.27
N GLY A 149 -4.36 13.61 -19.26
CA GLY A 149 -3.33 12.63 -19.51
C GLY A 149 -2.60 12.16 -18.25
N TRP A 150 -1.88 11.04 -18.40
CA TRP A 150 -1.25 10.34 -17.28
C TRP A 150 -0.09 11.13 -16.62
N ARG A 151 0.60 12.00 -17.37
CA ARG A 151 1.67 12.85 -16.81
C ARG A 151 1.12 13.85 -15.79
N ASP A 152 0.00 14.49 -16.11
CA ASP A 152 -0.64 15.45 -15.20
C ASP A 152 -1.26 14.76 -13.99
N ALA A 153 -1.73 13.51 -14.14
CA ALA A 153 -2.14 12.68 -13.00
C ALA A 153 -0.98 12.42 -12.04
N TYR A 154 0.23 12.10 -12.53
CA TYR A 154 1.41 11.96 -11.65
C TYR A 154 1.84 13.28 -11.00
N ARG A 155 1.74 14.41 -11.68
CA ARG A 155 2.01 15.73 -11.09
C ARG A 155 1.03 16.06 -9.97
N LEU A 156 -0.27 15.78 -10.18
CA LEU A 156 -1.30 15.94 -9.16
C LEU A 156 -1.01 15.05 -7.94
N LEU A 157 -0.73 13.76 -8.18
CA LEU A 157 -0.37 12.82 -7.12
C LEU A 157 0.88 13.26 -6.34
N ALA A 158 1.87 13.84 -7.00
CA ALA A 158 3.05 14.38 -6.35
C ALA A 158 2.71 15.55 -5.42
N ILE A 159 1.88 16.50 -5.86
CA ILE A 159 1.43 17.62 -5.03
C ILE A 159 0.64 17.11 -3.82
N MET A 160 -0.32 16.20 -4.03
CA MET A 160 -1.10 15.61 -2.94
C MET A 160 -0.22 14.85 -1.96
N THR A 161 0.76 14.10 -2.46
CA THR A 161 1.76 13.39 -1.65
C THR A 161 2.55 14.35 -0.78
N ALA A 162 3.07 15.43 -1.38
CA ALA A 162 3.83 16.45 -0.66
C ALA A 162 3.03 17.06 0.49
N VAL A 163 1.77 17.42 0.24
CA VAL A 163 0.90 18.05 1.24
C VAL A 163 0.49 17.05 2.31
N LEU A 164 -0.13 15.95 1.91
CA LEU A 164 -0.78 15.01 2.85
C LEU A 164 0.24 14.23 3.69
N LEU A 165 1.37 13.80 3.09
CA LEU A 165 2.41 13.12 3.85
C LEU A 165 3.21 14.09 4.74
N THR A 166 3.34 15.35 4.37
CA THR A 166 3.91 16.36 5.29
C THR A 166 3.02 16.56 6.51
N VAL A 167 1.70 16.67 6.32
CA VAL A 167 0.74 16.74 7.44
C VAL A 167 0.81 15.45 8.29
N ALA A 168 0.88 14.29 7.64
CA ALA A 168 1.02 13.01 8.35
C ALA A 168 2.34 12.95 9.14
N ALA A 169 3.46 13.44 8.59
CA ALA A 169 4.76 13.49 9.25
C ALA A 169 4.74 14.41 10.48
N ILE A 170 4.10 15.59 10.39
CA ILE A 170 3.96 16.49 11.53
C ILE A 170 3.25 15.82 12.71
N GLY A 171 2.21 15.03 12.44
CA GLY A 171 1.45 14.29 13.44
C GLY A 171 2.05 12.94 13.84
N ALA A 172 3.16 12.52 13.25
CA ALA A 172 3.83 11.26 13.57
C ALA A 172 4.75 11.42 14.80
N HIS A 173 4.26 11.02 15.97
CA HIS A 173 5.00 11.08 17.23
C HIS A 173 5.45 9.70 17.68
N ARG A 174 6.59 9.69 18.41
CA ARG A 174 7.13 8.46 19.01
C ARG A 174 6.19 7.97 20.13
N PRO A 175 5.80 6.68 20.15
CA PRO A 175 5.00 6.15 21.24
C PRO A 175 5.78 6.12 22.56
N PRO A 176 5.11 6.29 23.72
CA PRO A 176 5.78 6.32 25.03
C PRO A 176 6.40 4.97 25.42
N THR A 177 5.88 3.87 24.90
CA THR A 177 6.32 2.49 25.21
C THR A 177 7.42 1.96 24.28
N SER A 178 8.06 2.81 23.47
CA SER A 178 9.16 2.41 22.56
C SER A 178 10.47 1.98 23.23
N ALA A 179 10.46 1.63 24.49
CA ALA A 179 11.66 1.31 25.28
C ALA A 179 11.91 -0.19 25.51
N ALA A 180 11.19 -1.08 24.85
CA ALA A 180 11.57 -2.49 24.88
C ALA A 180 12.85 -2.67 24.07
N SER A 181 13.93 -3.05 24.73
CA SER A 181 15.18 -3.49 24.08
C SER A 181 14.80 -4.61 23.11
N PRO A 182 15.08 -4.49 21.83
CA PRO A 182 14.73 -5.54 20.90
C PRO A 182 15.55 -6.77 21.24
N GLU A 183 14.90 -7.83 21.71
CA GLU A 183 15.52 -9.15 21.62
C GLU A 183 16.00 -9.35 20.19
N PRO A 184 17.18 -9.91 19.96
CA PRO A 184 17.65 -10.12 18.60
C PRO A 184 16.60 -10.94 17.84
N ILE A 185 16.04 -10.37 16.79
CA ILE A 185 14.96 -10.96 15.96
C ILE A 185 15.26 -12.43 15.64
N ARG A 186 16.54 -12.76 15.47
CA ARG A 186 16.99 -14.13 15.20
C ARG A 186 16.64 -15.10 16.32
N GLU A 187 16.70 -14.69 17.58
CA GLU A 187 16.36 -15.53 18.73
C GLU A 187 14.85 -15.64 18.91
N ALA A 188 14.12 -14.54 18.68
CA ALA A 188 12.66 -14.52 18.76
C ALA A 188 11.99 -15.42 17.69
N ILE A 189 12.63 -15.64 16.55
CA ILE A 189 12.09 -16.42 15.42
C ILE A 189 12.63 -17.87 15.43
N ARG A 190 13.78 -18.10 16.05
CA ARG A 190 14.48 -19.40 16.00
C ARG A 190 13.64 -20.50 16.67
N GLY A 191 13.26 -21.51 15.87
CA GLY A 191 12.51 -22.68 16.34
C GLY A 191 10.99 -22.48 16.44
N ARG A 192 10.43 -21.32 16.03
CA ARG A 192 8.97 -21.08 16.05
C ARG A 192 8.35 -21.47 14.71
N VAL A 193 7.85 -22.68 14.65
CA VAL A 193 7.15 -23.22 13.45
C VAL A 193 5.95 -22.34 13.09
N ASP A 194 5.20 -21.84 14.09
CA ASP A 194 4.05 -20.95 13.89
C ASP A 194 4.40 -19.69 13.09
N PHE A 195 5.58 -19.10 13.36
CA PHE A 195 6.07 -17.95 12.61
C PHE A 195 6.26 -18.28 11.12
N TRP A 196 6.87 -19.43 10.83
CA TRP A 196 7.14 -19.83 9.44
C TRP A 196 5.87 -20.19 8.68
N ILE A 197 4.89 -20.81 9.35
CA ILE A 197 3.57 -21.09 8.77
C ILE A 197 2.89 -19.77 8.40
N LEU A 198 2.83 -18.80 9.31
CA LEU A 198 2.24 -17.49 9.05
C LEU A 198 3.00 -16.74 7.94
N TYR A 199 4.32 -16.83 7.91
CA TYR A 199 5.14 -16.16 6.91
C TYR A 199 4.91 -16.72 5.51
N VAL A 200 4.95 -18.06 5.35
CA VAL A 200 4.73 -18.71 4.06
C VAL A 200 3.30 -18.50 3.56
N SER A 201 2.30 -18.63 4.44
CA SER A 201 0.90 -18.37 4.06
C SER A 201 0.66 -16.92 3.65
N SER A 202 1.33 -15.96 4.30
CA SER A 202 1.27 -14.54 3.90
C SER A 202 1.91 -14.29 2.53
N ILE A 203 3.01 -14.97 2.20
CA ILE A 203 3.62 -14.90 0.85
C ILE A 203 2.65 -15.42 -0.20
N LEU A 204 2.07 -16.60 0.02
CA LEU A 204 1.14 -17.23 -0.93
C LEU A 204 -0.08 -16.35 -1.21
N ILE A 205 -0.65 -15.75 -0.16
CA ILE A 205 -1.80 -14.85 -0.31
C ILE A 205 -1.42 -13.55 -1.04
N SER A 206 -0.22 -13.03 -0.81
CA SER A 206 0.23 -11.78 -1.43
C SER A 206 0.39 -11.91 -2.95
N ILE A 207 0.70 -13.10 -3.46
CA ILE A 207 0.80 -13.36 -4.91
C ILE A 207 -0.56 -13.10 -5.59
N THR A 208 -1.66 -13.50 -4.95
CA THR A 208 -3.00 -13.37 -5.51
C THR A 208 -3.64 -12.00 -5.22
N LEU A 209 -3.31 -11.42 -4.06
CA LEU A 209 -3.95 -10.20 -3.55
C LEU A 209 -3.74 -8.98 -4.47
N PHE A 210 -2.58 -8.86 -5.11
CA PHE A 210 -2.23 -7.68 -5.90
C PHE A 210 -2.68 -7.75 -7.36
N THR A 211 -3.05 -8.93 -7.84
CA THR A 211 -3.48 -9.15 -9.24
C THR A 211 -4.60 -8.19 -9.69
N PRO A 212 -5.69 -7.96 -8.93
CA PRO A 212 -6.74 -7.04 -9.36
C PRO A 212 -6.27 -5.59 -9.51
N PHE A 213 -5.34 -5.13 -8.68
CA PHE A 213 -4.85 -3.74 -8.71
C PHE A 213 -3.98 -3.41 -9.92
N VAL A 214 -3.50 -4.43 -10.62
CA VAL A 214 -2.65 -4.27 -11.81
C VAL A 214 -3.43 -4.57 -13.08
N PHE A 215 -4.21 -5.64 -13.10
CA PHE A 215 -4.74 -6.22 -14.33
C PHE A 215 -6.25 -6.03 -14.52
N LEU A 216 -6.98 -5.44 -13.56
CA LEU A 216 -8.43 -5.36 -13.65
C LEU A 216 -8.89 -4.48 -14.82
N ALA A 217 -8.23 -3.34 -15.05
CA ALA A 217 -8.54 -2.44 -16.16
C ALA A 217 -8.35 -3.17 -17.50
N ASP A 218 -7.18 -3.73 -17.71
CA ASP A 218 -6.81 -4.47 -18.90
C ASP A 218 -7.71 -5.72 -19.14
N TYR A 219 -8.12 -6.39 -18.08
CA TYR A 219 -9.06 -7.52 -18.15
C TYR A 219 -10.44 -7.07 -18.65
N ILE A 220 -10.98 -5.97 -18.13
CA ILE A 220 -12.29 -5.43 -18.55
C ILE A 220 -12.27 -5.07 -20.03
N ASP A 221 -11.23 -4.41 -20.49
CA ASP A 221 -11.06 -4.02 -21.90
C ASP A 221 -10.98 -5.26 -22.82
N THR A 222 -10.27 -6.31 -22.37
CA THR A 222 -10.10 -7.55 -23.13
C THR A 222 -11.40 -8.35 -23.25
N VAL A 223 -12.24 -8.37 -22.20
CA VAL A 223 -13.51 -9.13 -22.16
C VAL A 223 -14.66 -8.32 -22.80
N GLY A 224 -14.42 -7.05 -23.17
CA GLY A 224 -15.45 -6.17 -23.72
C GLY A 224 -16.49 -5.76 -22.65
N GLY A 225 -16.06 -5.67 -21.40
CA GLY A 225 -16.90 -5.24 -20.29
C GLY A 225 -17.26 -3.75 -20.38
N THR A 226 -18.47 -3.39 -20.00
CA THR A 226 -18.95 -2.00 -19.99
C THR A 226 -18.72 -1.28 -18.66
N GLY A 227 -18.03 -1.91 -17.70
CA GLY A 227 -17.78 -1.37 -16.36
C GLY A 227 -16.45 -0.63 -16.26
N SER A 228 -16.41 0.47 -15.50
CA SER A 228 -15.14 1.13 -15.17
C SER A 228 -14.36 0.29 -14.14
N ALA A 229 -13.08 0.02 -14.43
CA ALA A 229 -12.15 -0.64 -13.52
C ALA A 229 -12.03 0.13 -12.20
N ALA A 230 -12.01 1.46 -12.25
CA ALA A 230 -11.93 2.32 -11.08
C ALA A 230 -13.13 2.17 -10.15
N VAL A 231 -14.35 1.96 -10.69
CA VAL A 231 -15.53 1.66 -9.87
C VAL A 231 -15.38 0.33 -9.14
N LEU A 232 -14.90 -0.72 -9.81
CA LEU A 232 -14.68 -2.02 -9.18
C LEU A 232 -13.56 -1.97 -8.13
N LEU A 233 -12.46 -1.31 -8.42
CA LEU A 233 -11.39 -1.07 -7.45
C LEU A 233 -11.87 -0.22 -6.27
N GLY A 234 -12.74 0.76 -6.52
CA GLY A 234 -13.43 1.52 -5.48
C GLY A 234 -14.30 0.64 -4.57
N LEU A 235 -15.03 -0.32 -5.14
CA LEU A 235 -15.81 -1.31 -4.38
C LEU A 235 -14.93 -2.22 -3.54
N ILE A 236 -13.78 -2.65 -4.07
CA ILE A 236 -12.75 -3.38 -3.29
C ILE A 236 -12.28 -2.52 -2.13
N GLY A 237 -11.99 -1.23 -2.36
CA GLY A 237 -11.62 -0.27 -1.33
C GLY A 237 -12.67 -0.14 -0.23
N MET A 238 -13.94 0.00 -0.61
CA MET A 238 -15.07 0.12 0.32
C MET A 238 -15.25 -1.17 1.16
N SER A 239 -15.22 -2.33 0.52
CA SER A 239 -15.28 -3.63 1.20
C SER A 239 -14.12 -3.83 2.16
N SER A 240 -12.93 -3.36 1.79
CA SER A 240 -11.72 -3.36 2.61
C SER A 240 -11.87 -2.51 3.87
N ILE A 241 -12.51 -1.31 3.76
CA ILE A 241 -12.82 -0.46 4.93
C ILE A 241 -13.78 -1.20 5.87
N ALA A 242 -14.90 -1.71 5.33
CA ALA A 242 -15.89 -2.43 6.12
C ALA A 242 -15.28 -3.65 6.83
N GLY A 243 -14.44 -4.43 6.12
CA GLY A 243 -13.75 -5.57 6.69
C GLY A 243 -12.81 -5.17 7.84
N ARG A 244 -11.97 -4.14 7.65
CA ARG A 244 -11.00 -3.71 8.68
C ARG A 244 -11.66 -3.15 9.94
N LEU A 245 -12.78 -2.44 9.80
CA LEU A 245 -13.53 -1.95 10.94
C LEU A 245 -14.37 -3.04 11.61
N GLY A 246 -14.99 -3.93 10.81
CA GLY A 246 -15.86 -5.01 11.30
C GLY A 246 -15.08 -6.17 11.91
N PHE A 247 -13.90 -6.51 11.39
CA PHE A 247 -13.11 -7.65 11.87
C PHE A 247 -12.67 -7.53 13.33
N GLY A 248 -12.53 -6.31 13.85
CA GLY A 248 -12.28 -6.11 15.27
C GLY A 248 -13.40 -6.68 16.16
N ALA A 249 -14.67 -6.51 15.74
CA ALA A 249 -15.82 -7.08 16.42
C ALA A 249 -15.92 -8.61 16.23
N VAL A 250 -15.69 -9.08 15.01
CA VAL A 250 -15.71 -10.51 14.69
C VAL A 250 -14.58 -11.25 15.43
N ALA A 251 -13.40 -10.68 15.52
CA ALA A 251 -12.27 -11.25 16.27
C ALA A 251 -12.60 -11.44 17.75
N ALA A 252 -13.43 -10.58 18.34
CA ALA A 252 -13.87 -10.72 19.72
C ALA A 252 -14.78 -11.96 19.94
N CYS A 253 -15.49 -12.40 18.89
CA CYS A 253 -16.39 -13.57 18.95
C CYS A 253 -15.67 -14.90 18.65
N ILE A 254 -14.83 -14.93 17.62
CA ILE A 254 -14.21 -16.19 17.13
C ILE A 254 -12.70 -16.30 17.42
N GLY A 255 -12.12 -15.27 18.04
CA GLY A 255 -10.69 -15.18 18.28
C GLY A 255 -9.86 -14.81 17.03
N ILE A 256 -8.62 -14.40 17.25
CA ILE A 256 -7.72 -13.94 16.16
C ILE A 256 -7.39 -15.09 15.20
N THR A 257 -7.14 -16.29 15.71
CA THR A 257 -6.83 -17.47 14.88
C THR A 257 -8.02 -17.87 14.00
N GLY A 258 -9.22 -17.89 14.57
CA GLY A 258 -10.45 -18.19 13.80
C GLY A 258 -10.74 -17.16 12.71
N LEU A 259 -10.51 -15.86 13.01
CA LEU A 259 -10.63 -14.79 12.02
C LEU A 259 -9.62 -14.94 10.89
N TYR A 260 -8.38 -15.28 11.22
CA TYR A 260 -7.34 -15.53 10.24
C TYR A 260 -7.73 -16.68 9.28
N GLN A 261 -8.14 -17.82 9.84
CA GLN A 261 -8.57 -18.98 9.04
C GLN A 261 -9.80 -18.67 8.17
N LEU A 262 -10.78 -17.94 8.70
CA LEU A 262 -11.97 -17.51 7.96
C LEU A 262 -11.60 -16.59 6.80
N SER A 263 -10.69 -15.65 7.02
CA SER A 263 -10.22 -14.71 5.97
C SER A 263 -9.55 -15.45 4.80
N PHE A 264 -8.72 -16.44 5.10
CA PHE A 264 -8.09 -17.27 4.08
C PHE A 264 -9.10 -18.13 3.31
N LEU A 265 -10.06 -18.71 4.01
CA LEU A 265 -11.11 -19.52 3.39
C LEU A 265 -11.96 -18.69 2.44
N VAL A 266 -12.41 -17.51 2.87
CA VAL A 266 -13.20 -16.60 2.03
C VAL A 266 -12.41 -16.15 0.81
N LEU A 267 -11.14 -15.79 0.98
CA LEU A 267 -10.29 -15.39 -0.15
C LEU A 267 -10.09 -16.55 -1.13
N SER A 268 -9.83 -17.76 -0.64
CA SER A 268 -9.65 -18.93 -1.49
C SER A 268 -10.94 -19.26 -2.29
N LEU A 269 -12.11 -19.14 -1.66
CA LEU A 269 -13.38 -19.33 -2.35
C LEU A 269 -13.66 -18.24 -3.39
N SER A 270 -13.27 -16.99 -3.13
CA SER A 270 -13.50 -15.88 -4.07
C SER A 270 -12.67 -15.97 -5.36
N VAL A 271 -11.62 -16.78 -5.38
CA VAL A 271 -10.79 -17.01 -6.58
C VAL A 271 -11.33 -18.18 -7.43
N LEU A 272 -12.21 -19.02 -6.86
CA LEU A 272 -12.82 -20.16 -7.56
C LEU A 272 -14.11 -19.80 -8.32
N VAL A 273 -14.66 -18.62 -8.11
CA VAL A 273 -15.86 -18.08 -8.76
C VAL A 273 -15.46 -17.09 -9.84
#